data_8b7a0af7f88bcce96830984c3646b511
#
_entry.id   8b7a0af7f88bcce96830984c3646b511
#
_cell.length_a   1.000
_cell.length_b   1.000
_cell.length_c   1.000
_cell.angle_alpha   90.00
_cell.angle_beta   90.00
_cell.angle_gamma   90.00
#
_symmetry.space_group_name_H-M   'P 1'
#
loop_
_entity.id
_entity.type
_entity.pdbx_description
1 polymer ?
#
loop_
_entity_poly.entity_id
_entity_poly.type
_entity_poly.pdbx_seq_one_letter_code
_entity_poly.pdbx_strand_id
1 'polypeptide(L)'
;MTDSINSDPAKATVSRDFSRRQFTRLAGLLGAGISFSQILPAAQARTPVSDEKSTNVIAYIDKNEYWTGPLPQAARVAQKTILSGNRYDPDHLHNDFLHTVSTVEHVPVEQILVWQGSMDPLIRSIAAFASPERGLVTVDPTFEVPWKVAKYLNIPVQRVPLTAAENYATSTKALLKANPKAGLYYVCSPNNPTGTSTPLQEIKWLLDNKPADAVVLVDEAYIHFTTNPSALALLQNRKDLIVLRTFSKLFGMAGLRVGLSFAHPELHQRMMRYDGEAATRLINVSALAGAKESLLLPDQIKKRRDNMTAVREAVEQHLQKRGIAFLPGSQANMIMVDWGRPAADVAAAFEKRGVVIGRNWPIWPNISRVTIGSAEEMALFNQQVDRIFKS
;
A
#
# COMPACT_ATOMS: atom_id res chain seq x y z
N MET A 1 -13.97 31.12 -61.79
CA MET A 1 -13.49 29.92 -62.53
C MET A 1 -13.38 28.85 -61.45
N THR A 2 -14.46 28.13 -61.41
CA THR A 2 -14.71 26.70 -61.73
C THR A 2 -14.00 25.77 -60.67
N ASP A 3 -14.82 25.25 -59.75
CA ASP A 3 -15.40 23.89 -59.71
C ASP A 3 -14.34 22.81 -59.46
N SER A 4 -14.49 21.92 -58.47
CA SER A 4 -15.52 20.87 -58.31
C SER A 4 -15.29 20.07 -57.05
N ILE A 5 -16.28 19.91 -56.24
CA ILE A 5 -16.94 18.67 -55.78
C ILE A 5 -16.07 17.41 -55.77
N ASN A 6 -15.89 16.81 -54.56
CA ASN A 6 -16.15 15.37 -54.42
C ASN A 6 -16.59 14.94 -53.02
N SER A 7 -17.52 14.08 -53.04
CA SER A 7 -18.43 13.53 -52.07
C SER A 7 -17.81 12.54 -51.09
N ASP A 8 -18.25 12.61 -49.84
CA ASP A 8 -18.04 11.63 -48.78
C ASP A 8 -19.28 10.70 -48.66
N PRO A 9 -19.16 9.40 -48.54
CA PRO A 9 -20.27 8.54 -48.18
C PRO A 9 -20.20 7.99 -46.75
N ALA A 10 -21.26 8.27 -46.01
CA ALA A 10 -21.93 7.38 -45.07
C ALA A 10 -21.28 7.07 -43.72
N LYS A 11 -21.64 7.87 -42.73
CA LYS A 11 -21.77 7.42 -41.35
C LYS A 11 -23.20 6.96 -41.07
N ALA A 12 -23.41 5.66 -40.96
CA ALA A 12 -24.68 5.10 -40.47
C ALA A 12 -24.67 5.11 -38.94
N THR A 13 -25.32 6.09 -38.32
CA THR A 13 -25.71 6.11 -36.93
C THR A 13 -27.00 5.32 -36.75
N VAL A 14 -26.94 4.15 -36.10
CA VAL A 14 -28.14 3.41 -35.71
C VAL A 14 -28.58 3.97 -34.34
N SER A 15 -29.51 4.92 -34.35
CA SER A 15 -30.31 5.31 -33.20
C SER A 15 -31.41 4.26 -33.02
N ARG A 16 -31.36 3.49 -31.94
CA ARG A 16 -32.50 2.68 -31.46
C ARG A 16 -33.40 3.54 -30.59
N ASP A 17 -34.31 4.25 -31.20
CA ASP A 17 -35.42 4.87 -30.51
C ASP A 17 -36.40 3.81 -30.00
N PHE A 18 -36.50 3.65 -28.69
CA PHE A 18 -37.58 2.87 -28.10
C PHE A 18 -38.93 3.59 -28.31
N SER A 19 -39.80 3.01 -29.12
CA SER A 19 -41.09 3.63 -29.41
C SER A 19 -42.05 3.53 -28.22
N ARG A 20 -42.87 4.57 -28.01
CA ARG A 20 -43.91 4.63 -26.98
C ARG A 20 -44.87 3.41 -26.97
N ARG A 21 -45.02 2.71 -28.11
CA ARG A 21 -45.81 1.48 -28.21
C ARG A 21 -45.18 0.26 -27.57
N GLN A 22 -43.86 0.23 -27.40
CA GLN A 22 -43.17 -0.85 -26.67
C GLN A 22 -43.29 -0.66 -25.15
N PHE A 23 -43.34 0.59 -24.69
CA PHE A 23 -43.55 0.89 -23.27
C PHE A 23 -44.95 0.56 -22.78
N THR A 24 -46.00 0.78 -23.62
CA THR A 24 -47.40 0.46 -23.27
C THR A 24 -47.67 -1.04 -23.26
N ARG A 25 -46.93 -1.86 -24.00
CA ARG A 25 -47.03 -3.32 -23.95
C ARG A 25 -46.40 -3.93 -22.68
N LEU A 26 -45.35 -3.27 -22.15
CA LEU A 26 -44.75 -3.70 -20.86
C LEU A 26 -45.63 -3.33 -19.65
N ALA A 27 -46.33 -2.19 -19.71
CA ALA A 27 -47.22 -1.74 -18.64
C ALA A 27 -48.54 -2.54 -18.56
N GLY A 28 -48.99 -3.14 -19.67
CA GLY A 28 -50.23 -3.96 -19.72
C GLY A 28 -50.09 -5.35 -19.09
N LEU A 29 -48.90 -5.84 -18.81
CA LEU A 29 -48.62 -7.14 -18.20
C LEU A 29 -48.54 -7.08 -16.63
N LEU A 30 -48.59 -5.88 -16.05
CA LEU A 30 -48.54 -5.69 -14.61
C LEU A 30 -49.92 -5.61 -13.92
N GLY A 31 -51.02 -5.77 -14.71
CA GLY A 31 -52.39 -5.66 -14.21
C GLY A 31 -53.12 -6.99 -13.89
N ALA A 32 -52.50 -8.16 -14.14
CA ALA A 32 -53.05 -9.44 -13.78
C ALA A 32 -52.23 -10.03 -12.62
N GLY A 33 -52.87 -10.09 -11.43
CA GLY A 33 -52.26 -10.58 -10.20
C GLY A 33 -51.79 -12.04 -10.29
N ILE A 34 -50.62 -12.25 -10.79
CA ILE A 34 -49.88 -13.52 -10.71
C ILE A 34 -48.73 -13.31 -9.73
N SER A 35 -48.79 -14.03 -8.62
CA SER A 35 -47.74 -14.11 -7.61
C SER A 35 -46.41 -14.45 -8.24
N PHE A 36 -45.44 -13.52 -8.20
CA PHE A 36 -44.08 -13.65 -8.75
C PHE A 36 -43.17 -14.58 -7.92
N SER A 37 -43.72 -15.53 -7.15
CA SER A 37 -42.93 -16.40 -6.29
C SER A 37 -42.41 -17.70 -6.95
N GLN A 38 -42.65 -17.93 -8.24
CA GLN A 38 -42.28 -19.22 -8.87
C GLN A 38 -41.58 -19.16 -10.23
N ILE A 39 -41.07 -18.03 -10.70
CA ILE A 39 -40.27 -17.96 -11.94
C ILE A 39 -39.01 -17.10 -11.72
N LEU A 40 -38.19 -17.48 -10.78
CA LEU A 40 -36.76 -17.22 -10.84
C LEU A 40 -36.11 -18.60 -10.93
N PRO A 41 -35.44 -18.95 -12.04
CA PRO A 41 -34.52 -20.06 -12.00
C PRO A 41 -33.50 -19.71 -10.93
N ALA A 42 -33.23 -20.63 -10.02
CA ALA A 42 -32.17 -20.48 -9.04
C ALA A 42 -30.97 -19.92 -9.77
N ALA A 43 -30.50 -18.74 -9.34
CA ALA A 43 -29.27 -18.21 -9.82
C ALA A 43 -28.21 -19.25 -9.48
N GLN A 44 -27.87 -20.07 -10.46
CA GLN A 44 -26.67 -20.87 -10.38
C GLN A 44 -25.57 -19.87 -10.18
N ALA A 45 -24.94 -19.93 -9.01
CA ALA A 45 -23.70 -19.24 -8.76
C ALA A 45 -22.81 -19.54 -9.97
N ARG A 46 -22.54 -18.53 -10.79
CA ARG A 46 -21.58 -18.67 -11.87
C ARG A 46 -20.28 -19.06 -11.17
N THR A 47 -19.88 -20.30 -11.36
CA THR A 47 -18.51 -20.70 -11.18
C THR A 47 -17.65 -19.64 -11.85
N PRO A 48 -16.62 -19.11 -11.18
CA PRO A 48 -15.71 -18.18 -11.83
C PRO A 48 -15.28 -18.79 -13.16
N VAL A 49 -15.43 -18.05 -14.24
CA VAL A 49 -14.86 -18.43 -15.54
C VAL A 49 -13.37 -18.54 -15.28
N SER A 50 -12.86 -19.76 -15.23
CA SER A 50 -11.44 -20.03 -15.24
C SER A 50 -10.93 -19.61 -16.62
N ASP A 51 -10.33 -18.44 -16.72
CA ASP A 51 -9.40 -18.16 -17.81
C ASP A 51 -8.34 -19.25 -17.77
N GLU A 52 -8.31 -20.08 -18.81
CA GLU A 52 -7.32 -21.11 -19.05
C GLU A 52 -5.94 -20.48 -19.35
N LYS A 53 -5.34 -19.88 -18.34
CA LYS A 53 -3.90 -19.83 -18.07
C LYS A 53 -3.70 -20.16 -16.61
N SER A 54 -4.15 -21.32 -16.22
CA SER A 54 -3.86 -21.91 -14.93
C SER A 54 -2.40 -22.35 -14.92
N THR A 55 -1.52 -21.41 -14.63
CA THR A 55 -0.38 -21.76 -13.81
C THR A 55 -0.98 -22.12 -12.46
N ASN A 56 -0.77 -23.35 -11.97
CA ASN A 56 -1.16 -23.78 -10.61
C ASN A 56 -0.34 -22.97 -9.60
N VAL A 57 -0.57 -21.66 -9.48
CA VAL A 57 0.10 -20.82 -8.49
C VAL A 57 -0.57 -21.12 -7.15
N ILE A 58 0.24 -21.61 -6.21
CA ILE A 58 -0.20 -22.02 -4.87
C ILE A 58 0.15 -20.94 -3.84
N ALA A 59 1.22 -20.16 -4.07
CA ALA A 59 1.67 -19.12 -3.15
C ALA A 59 2.02 -17.82 -3.89
N TYR A 60 1.37 -16.72 -3.48
CA TYR A 60 1.66 -15.35 -3.93
C TYR A 60 2.36 -14.59 -2.82
N ILE A 61 3.68 -14.59 -2.83
CA ILE A 61 4.53 -13.95 -1.82
C ILE A 61 5.36 -12.82 -2.44
N ASP A 62 4.68 -11.93 -3.21
CA ASP A 62 5.32 -10.91 -4.05
C ASP A 62 4.96 -9.46 -3.70
N LYS A 63 3.84 -9.21 -2.96
CA LYS A 63 3.29 -7.84 -2.78
C LYS A 63 3.30 -7.30 -1.35
N ASN A 64 3.95 -8.00 -0.43
CA ASN A 64 3.95 -7.64 1.00
C ASN A 64 2.52 -7.51 1.55
N GLU A 65 1.61 -8.36 1.09
CA GLU A 65 0.28 -8.52 1.68
C GLU A 65 0.38 -9.37 2.95
N TYR A 66 -0.57 -9.22 3.84
CA TYR A 66 -0.72 -10.15 4.95
C TYR A 66 -1.55 -11.33 4.46
N TRP A 67 -1.17 -12.56 4.79
CA TRP A 67 -1.74 -13.80 4.24
C TRP A 67 -3.20 -14.07 4.62
N THR A 68 -3.78 -13.30 5.54
CA THR A 68 -5.22 -13.31 5.81
C THR A 68 -5.80 -11.92 5.57
N GLY A 69 -7.11 -11.87 5.36
CA GLY A 69 -7.85 -10.61 5.30
C GLY A 69 -7.88 -9.85 6.64
N PRO A 70 -8.79 -8.89 6.81
CA PRO A 70 -8.99 -8.16 8.06
C PRO A 70 -9.16 -9.09 9.26
N LEU A 71 -8.94 -8.58 10.47
CA LEU A 71 -9.29 -9.30 11.69
C LEU A 71 -10.78 -9.73 11.64
N PRO A 72 -11.15 -10.95 12.07
CA PRO A 72 -12.51 -11.46 11.91
C PRO A 72 -13.60 -10.55 12.46
N GLN A 73 -13.35 -9.88 13.59
CA GLN A 73 -14.29 -8.92 14.18
C GLN A 73 -14.39 -7.66 13.30
N ALA A 74 -13.28 -7.11 12.84
CA ALA A 74 -13.24 -5.97 11.94
C ALA A 74 -13.94 -6.27 10.60
N ALA A 75 -13.77 -7.47 10.06
CA ALA A 75 -14.46 -7.93 8.85
C ALA A 75 -15.99 -7.96 9.04
N ARG A 76 -16.49 -8.47 10.19
CA ARG A 76 -17.92 -8.48 10.50
C ARG A 76 -18.50 -7.06 10.60
N VAL A 77 -17.78 -6.13 11.24
CA VAL A 77 -18.21 -4.73 11.33
C VAL A 77 -18.25 -4.09 9.94
N ALA A 78 -17.22 -4.29 9.13
CA ALA A 78 -17.17 -3.81 7.75
C ALA A 78 -18.35 -4.35 6.91
N GLN A 79 -18.65 -5.64 6.98
CA GLN A 79 -19.78 -6.26 6.29
C GLN A 79 -21.13 -5.64 6.71
N LYS A 80 -21.34 -5.44 8.01
CA LYS A 80 -22.56 -4.80 8.52
C LYS A 80 -22.71 -3.37 8.01
N THR A 81 -21.62 -2.62 7.94
CA THR A 81 -21.62 -1.22 7.52
C THR A 81 -21.92 -1.04 6.02
N ILE A 82 -21.71 -2.07 5.19
CA ILE A 82 -22.10 -2.05 3.76
C ILE A 82 -23.58 -1.67 3.59
N LEU A 83 -24.46 -2.11 4.50
CA LEU A 83 -25.90 -1.81 4.44
C LEU A 83 -26.22 -0.31 4.60
N SER A 84 -25.27 0.47 5.12
CA SER A 84 -25.37 1.94 5.25
C SER A 84 -24.64 2.68 4.13
N GLY A 85 -24.20 1.97 3.07
CA GLY A 85 -23.41 2.53 1.97
C GLY A 85 -24.14 3.54 1.07
N ASN A 86 -25.42 3.79 1.31
CA ASN A 86 -26.20 4.89 0.70
C ASN A 86 -25.93 6.25 1.36
N ARG A 87 -25.13 6.29 2.43
CA ARG A 87 -24.71 7.51 3.14
C ARG A 87 -23.20 7.72 2.98
N TYR A 88 -22.78 8.98 2.84
CA TYR A 88 -21.35 9.33 2.81
C TYR A 88 -20.68 9.19 4.17
N ASP A 89 -21.41 9.49 5.25
CA ASP A 89 -20.90 9.42 6.63
C ASP A 89 -22.03 8.92 7.56
N PRO A 90 -22.30 7.60 7.59
CA PRO A 90 -23.32 7.04 8.47
C PRO A 90 -22.87 7.19 9.93
N ASP A 91 -23.77 7.68 10.79
CA ASP A 91 -23.57 7.80 12.24
C ASP A 91 -22.27 8.53 12.64
N HIS A 92 -21.83 9.52 11.82
CA HIS A 92 -20.58 10.27 12.04
C HIS A 92 -19.33 9.40 12.11
N LEU A 93 -19.32 8.28 11.40
CA LEU A 93 -18.25 7.26 11.40
C LEU A 93 -16.87 7.86 11.11
N HIS A 94 -16.79 8.86 10.23
CA HIS A 94 -15.52 9.52 9.90
C HIS A 94 -14.89 10.19 11.14
N ASN A 95 -15.66 10.99 11.86
CA ASN A 95 -15.18 11.65 13.07
C ASN A 95 -14.85 10.63 14.17
N ASP A 96 -15.71 9.64 14.37
CA ASP A 96 -15.48 8.55 15.31
C ASP A 96 -14.19 7.78 15.04
N PHE A 97 -13.88 7.55 13.76
CA PHE A 97 -12.63 6.92 13.36
C PHE A 97 -11.42 7.80 13.73
N LEU A 98 -11.45 9.11 13.39
CA LEU A 98 -10.38 10.04 13.71
C LEU A 98 -10.15 10.15 15.23
N HIS A 99 -11.21 10.21 16.04
CA HIS A 99 -11.11 10.19 17.50
C HIS A 99 -10.53 8.87 18.02
N THR A 100 -10.89 7.73 17.41
CA THR A 100 -10.29 6.43 17.75
C THR A 100 -8.79 6.43 17.45
N VAL A 101 -8.38 6.91 16.26
CA VAL A 101 -6.95 7.04 15.90
C VAL A 101 -6.24 7.98 16.87
N SER A 102 -6.81 9.14 17.17
CA SER A 102 -6.26 10.12 18.13
C SER A 102 -6.00 9.49 19.50
N THR A 103 -6.95 8.72 20.01
CA THR A 103 -6.84 8.03 21.31
C THR A 103 -5.76 6.95 21.27
N VAL A 104 -5.73 6.11 20.22
CA VAL A 104 -4.78 4.98 20.12
C VAL A 104 -3.35 5.45 19.88
N GLU A 105 -3.18 6.49 19.06
CA GLU A 105 -1.86 6.98 18.64
C GLU A 105 -1.36 8.16 19.49
N HIS A 106 -2.19 8.67 20.41
CA HIS A 106 -1.89 9.83 21.25
C HIS A 106 -1.49 11.08 20.48
N VAL A 107 -2.17 11.32 19.34
CA VAL A 107 -1.97 12.47 18.44
C VAL A 107 -3.25 13.31 18.41
N PRO A 108 -3.19 14.65 18.54
CA PRO A 108 -4.35 15.52 18.40
C PRO A 108 -5.11 15.28 17.08
N VAL A 109 -6.44 15.28 17.13
CA VAL A 109 -7.28 14.94 15.98
C VAL A 109 -7.09 15.87 14.78
N GLU A 110 -6.77 17.14 15.02
CA GLU A 110 -6.49 18.15 13.99
C GLU A 110 -5.17 17.88 13.22
N GLN A 111 -4.32 16.99 13.74
CA GLN A 111 -3.09 16.55 13.09
C GLN A 111 -3.26 15.23 12.32
N ILE A 112 -4.48 14.73 12.17
CA ILE A 112 -4.78 13.44 11.56
C ILE A 112 -5.68 13.60 10.36
N LEU A 113 -5.29 13.04 9.22
CA LEU A 113 -6.17 12.90 8.05
C LEU A 113 -6.23 11.44 7.61
N VAL A 114 -7.42 11.02 7.20
CA VAL A 114 -7.64 9.70 6.60
C VAL A 114 -7.72 9.81 5.07
N TRP A 115 -7.19 8.79 4.37
CA TRP A 115 -7.03 8.76 2.92
C TRP A 115 -7.39 7.39 2.34
N GLN A 116 -7.61 7.34 1.03
CA GLN A 116 -7.80 6.07 0.30
C GLN A 116 -6.45 5.30 0.16
N GLY A 117 -5.90 4.87 1.30
CA GLY A 117 -4.56 4.31 1.43
C GLY A 117 -3.48 5.37 1.58
N SER A 118 -2.28 4.98 2.02
CA SER A 118 -1.17 5.92 2.25
C SER A 118 -0.49 6.43 0.97
N MET A 119 -0.82 5.88 -0.19
CA MET A 119 -0.23 6.31 -1.46
C MET A 119 -0.69 7.72 -1.87
N ASP A 120 -1.94 8.08 -1.62
CA ASP A 120 -2.47 9.41 -1.94
C ASP A 120 -1.73 10.51 -1.17
N PRO A 121 -1.65 10.50 0.18
CA PRO A 121 -0.86 11.50 0.91
C PRO A 121 0.63 11.46 0.58
N LEU A 122 1.20 10.30 0.21
CA LEU A 122 2.58 10.21 -0.28
C LEU A 122 2.78 11.04 -1.55
N ILE A 123 1.93 10.86 -2.56
CA ILE A 123 1.98 11.59 -3.84
C ILE A 123 1.81 13.09 -3.60
N ARG A 124 0.84 13.48 -2.78
CA ARG A 124 0.56 14.87 -2.43
C ARG A 124 1.71 15.52 -1.69
N SER A 125 2.39 14.79 -0.80
CA SER A 125 3.58 15.29 -0.09
C SER A 125 4.71 15.62 -1.06
N ILE A 126 4.95 14.79 -2.07
CA ILE A 126 5.97 15.06 -3.08
C ILE A 126 5.61 16.31 -3.88
N ALA A 127 4.37 16.42 -4.34
CA ALA A 127 3.89 17.55 -5.13
C ALA A 127 3.84 18.87 -4.33
N ALA A 128 3.70 18.80 -2.99
CA ALA A 128 3.60 19.96 -2.13
C ALA A 128 4.95 20.48 -1.61
N PHE A 129 5.93 19.60 -1.45
CA PHE A 129 7.16 19.94 -0.69
C PHE A 129 8.46 19.77 -1.49
N ALA A 130 8.44 19.08 -2.63
CA ALA A 130 9.57 19.05 -3.56
C ALA A 130 9.28 19.91 -4.81
N SER A 131 10.32 20.42 -5.46
CA SER A 131 10.21 21.19 -6.69
C SER A 131 11.42 20.95 -7.59
N PRO A 132 11.42 21.43 -8.86
CA PRO A 132 12.59 21.36 -9.73
C PRO A 132 13.86 21.98 -9.12
N GLU A 133 13.69 23.03 -8.31
CA GLU A 133 14.81 23.75 -7.67
C GLU A 133 15.28 23.07 -6.38
N ARG A 134 14.38 22.35 -5.72
CA ARG A 134 14.58 21.87 -4.36
C ARG A 134 14.41 20.37 -4.21
N GLY A 135 14.50 19.59 -5.19
CA GLY A 135 14.55 18.13 -5.26
C GLY A 135 13.96 17.29 -4.13
N LEU A 136 13.94 15.99 -4.37
CA LEU A 136 13.64 14.94 -3.41
C LEU A 136 14.90 14.15 -3.10
N VAL A 137 15.13 13.81 -1.83
CA VAL A 137 16.21 12.89 -1.42
C VAL A 137 15.62 11.64 -0.79
N THR A 138 16.15 10.48 -1.15
CA THR A 138 15.76 9.18 -0.58
C THR A 138 16.87 8.16 -0.74
N VAL A 139 16.69 6.95 -0.19
CA VAL A 139 17.62 5.84 -0.40
C VAL A 139 17.29 5.01 -1.64
N ASP A 140 18.22 4.18 -2.10
CA ASP A 140 18.02 3.18 -3.16
C ASP A 140 18.65 1.84 -2.72
N PRO A 141 17.87 0.76 -2.64
CA PRO A 141 16.44 0.67 -2.95
C PRO A 141 15.53 1.12 -1.80
N THR A 142 14.39 1.67 -2.17
CA THR A 142 13.25 1.91 -1.26
C THR A 142 11.94 1.75 -2.04
N PHE A 143 10.80 2.15 -1.46
CA PHE A 143 9.53 2.18 -2.17
C PHE A 143 9.60 3.22 -3.31
N GLU A 144 9.35 2.77 -4.54
CA GLU A 144 9.70 3.53 -5.76
C GLU A 144 8.73 4.65 -6.15
N VAL A 145 7.53 4.67 -5.56
CA VAL A 145 6.52 5.67 -5.93
C VAL A 145 7.05 7.11 -5.79
N PRO A 146 7.80 7.47 -4.73
CA PRO A 146 8.33 8.83 -4.61
C PRO A 146 9.11 9.31 -5.83
N TRP A 147 10.08 8.54 -6.32
CA TRP A 147 10.85 9.01 -7.48
C TRP A 147 10.12 8.86 -8.81
N LYS A 148 9.17 7.93 -8.94
CA LYS A 148 8.31 7.86 -10.13
C LYS A 148 7.43 9.10 -10.24
N VAL A 149 6.82 9.53 -9.14
CA VAL A 149 6.03 10.77 -9.08
C VAL A 149 6.91 11.99 -9.34
N ALA A 150 8.07 12.08 -8.69
CA ALA A 150 9.02 13.17 -8.89
C ALA A 150 9.44 13.29 -10.37
N LYS A 151 9.66 12.16 -11.06
CA LYS A 151 9.95 12.14 -12.51
C LYS A 151 8.83 12.77 -13.34
N TYR A 152 7.55 12.45 -13.05
CA TYR A 152 6.40 13.05 -13.77
C TYR A 152 6.26 14.55 -13.50
N LEU A 153 6.72 15.01 -12.33
CA LEU A 153 6.69 16.42 -11.94
C LEU A 153 7.97 17.17 -12.30
N ASN A 154 8.91 16.56 -13.03
CA ASN A 154 10.23 17.10 -13.36
C ASN A 154 11.04 17.52 -12.13
N ILE A 155 10.88 16.83 -11.01
CA ILE A 155 11.58 17.07 -9.76
C ILE A 155 12.85 16.18 -9.72
N PRO A 156 14.04 16.74 -9.53
CA PRO A 156 15.26 15.97 -9.39
C PRO A 156 15.24 15.11 -8.12
N VAL A 157 15.75 13.87 -8.25
CA VAL A 157 15.81 12.93 -7.13
C VAL A 157 17.25 12.49 -6.90
N GLN A 158 17.75 12.71 -5.69
CA GLN A 158 18.99 12.13 -5.20
C GLN A 158 18.68 10.81 -4.49
N ARG A 159 19.20 9.70 -5.03
CA ARG A 159 19.05 8.35 -4.47
C ARG A 159 20.37 7.91 -3.85
N VAL A 160 20.37 7.74 -2.53
CA VAL A 160 21.54 7.31 -1.76
C VAL A 160 21.55 5.77 -1.68
N PRO A 161 22.56 5.08 -2.19
CA PRO A 161 22.63 3.62 -2.12
C PRO A 161 22.64 3.13 -0.67
N LEU A 162 21.83 2.11 -0.38
CA LEU A 162 21.93 1.35 0.88
C LEU A 162 23.17 0.46 0.85
N THR A 163 23.91 0.40 1.96
CA THR A 163 25.16 -0.34 2.08
C THR A 163 25.16 -1.32 3.24
N ALA A 164 25.99 -2.35 3.14
CA ALA A 164 26.21 -3.30 4.23
C ALA A 164 26.84 -2.63 5.47
N ALA A 165 27.66 -1.59 5.29
CA ALA A 165 28.26 -0.83 6.38
C ALA A 165 27.20 -0.15 7.29
N GLU A 166 26.06 0.20 6.72
CA GLU A 166 24.92 0.78 7.42
C GLU A 166 23.82 -0.28 7.73
N ASN A 167 24.18 -1.57 7.66
CA ASN A 167 23.21 -2.68 7.82
C ASN A 167 21.97 -2.54 6.91
N TYR A 168 22.14 -1.97 5.71
CA TYR A 168 21.07 -1.68 4.76
C TYR A 168 19.93 -0.81 5.34
N ALA A 169 20.19 -0.08 6.41
CA ALA A 169 19.29 0.93 6.96
C ALA A 169 19.53 2.30 6.30
N THR A 170 18.57 3.20 6.44
CA THR A 170 18.71 4.56 5.94
C THR A 170 19.69 5.36 6.78
N SER A 171 20.78 5.85 6.18
CA SER A 171 21.69 6.82 6.79
C SER A 171 21.17 8.23 6.55
N THR A 172 20.64 8.87 7.58
CA THR A 172 20.07 10.21 7.49
C THR A 172 21.14 11.27 7.20
N LYS A 173 22.37 11.04 7.68
CA LYS A 173 23.54 11.88 7.37
C LYS A 173 23.89 11.81 5.89
N ALA A 174 23.83 10.63 5.29
CA ALA A 174 24.07 10.46 3.86
C ALA A 174 22.95 11.12 3.02
N LEU A 175 21.67 11.05 3.46
CA LEU A 175 20.59 11.79 2.80
C LEU A 175 20.83 13.29 2.80
N LEU A 176 21.16 13.88 3.95
CA LEU A 176 21.43 15.32 4.03
C LEU A 176 22.63 15.72 3.19
N LYS A 177 23.70 14.91 3.20
CA LYS A 177 24.92 15.16 2.38
C LYS A 177 24.62 15.12 0.88
N ALA A 178 23.72 14.23 0.44
CA ALA A 178 23.39 14.06 -0.98
C ALA A 178 22.72 15.30 -1.58
N ASN A 179 21.88 16.01 -0.82
CA ASN A 179 21.37 17.33 -1.21
C ASN A 179 20.97 18.14 0.03
N PRO A 180 21.86 18.98 0.55
CA PRO A 180 21.59 19.82 1.72
C PRO A 180 20.59 20.96 1.46
N LYS A 181 20.09 21.10 0.22
CA LYS A 181 19.10 22.11 -0.18
C LYS A 181 17.76 21.50 -0.61
N ALA A 182 17.57 20.20 -0.41
CA ALA A 182 16.33 19.51 -0.80
C ALA A 182 15.10 20.12 -0.11
N GLY A 183 13.96 20.05 -0.78
CA GLY A 183 12.66 20.42 -0.20
C GLY A 183 12.01 19.29 0.57
N LEU A 184 12.33 18.04 0.19
CA LEU A 184 11.73 16.86 0.79
C LEU A 184 12.76 15.74 0.98
N TYR A 185 12.79 15.18 2.19
CA TYR A 185 13.53 13.96 2.53
C TYR A 185 12.52 12.85 2.81
N TYR A 186 12.58 11.76 2.02
CA TYR A 186 11.71 10.61 2.19
C TYR A 186 12.46 9.48 2.90
N VAL A 187 11.90 9.00 4.00
CA VAL A 187 12.40 7.89 4.81
C VAL A 187 11.28 6.85 4.97
N CYS A 188 11.47 5.65 4.43
CA CYS A 188 10.58 4.52 4.67
C CYS A 188 11.14 3.70 5.85
N SER A 189 10.37 3.55 6.92
CA SER A 189 10.84 2.86 8.15
C SER A 189 9.71 2.11 8.86
N PRO A 190 9.75 0.78 8.89
CA PRO A 190 10.72 -0.12 8.22
C PRO A 190 10.74 0.04 6.70
N ASN A 191 11.91 -0.05 6.08
CA ASN A 191 12.09 0.20 4.66
C ASN A 191 11.54 -0.96 3.80
N ASN A 192 10.94 -0.65 2.70
CA ASN A 192 10.63 -1.58 1.62
C ASN A 192 11.66 -1.34 0.50
N PRO A 193 12.57 -2.30 0.17
CA PRO A 193 12.37 -3.73 0.35
C PRO A 193 13.15 -4.39 1.51
N THR A 194 14.03 -3.69 2.22
CA THR A 194 14.98 -4.35 3.13
C THR A 194 14.35 -4.79 4.45
N GLY A 195 13.19 -4.22 4.83
CA GLY A 195 12.59 -4.45 6.14
C GLY A 195 13.33 -3.78 7.31
N THR A 196 14.45 -3.11 7.05
CA THR A 196 15.28 -2.47 8.08
C THR A 196 14.65 -1.18 8.58
N SER A 197 14.77 -0.91 9.87
CA SER A 197 14.24 0.32 10.49
C SER A 197 15.33 1.39 10.59
N THR A 198 14.93 2.64 10.39
CA THR A 198 15.74 3.82 10.71
C THR A 198 15.51 4.17 12.17
N PRO A 199 16.55 4.24 13.02
CA PRO A 199 16.40 4.61 14.43
C PRO A 199 15.72 5.98 14.58
N LEU A 200 14.84 6.12 15.58
CA LEU A 200 14.12 7.37 15.84
C LEU A 200 15.08 8.57 16.04
N GLN A 201 16.21 8.33 16.69
CA GLN A 201 17.23 9.35 16.90
C GLN A 201 17.87 9.85 15.60
N GLU A 202 18.01 8.99 14.60
CA GLU A 202 18.50 9.38 13.28
C GLU A 202 17.45 10.24 12.54
N ILE A 203 16.18 9.92 12.65
CA ILE A 203 15.09 10.74 12.10
C ILE A 203 15.06 12.10 12.79
N LYS A 204 15.17 12.12 14.12
CA LYS A 204 15.30 13.36 14.89
C LYS A 204 16.50 14.19 14.46
N TRP A 205 17.66 13.55 14.29
CA TRP A 205 18.87 14.24 13.83
C TRP A 205 18.65 14.91 12.46
N LEU A 206 18.02 14.20 11.51
CA LEU A 206 17.72 14.78 10.19
C LEU A 206 16.79 16.00 10.31
N LEU A 207 15.74 15.90 11.12
CA LEU A 207 14.81 17.00 11.37
C LEU A 207 15.52 18.25 11.94
N ASP A 208 16.51 18.05 12.79
CA ASP A 208 17.21 19.14 13.48
C ASP A 208 18.34 19.77 12.60
N ASN A 209 18.81 19.06 11.56
CA ASN A 209 19.96 19.49 10.75
C ASN A 209 19.61 19.84 9.28
N LYS A 210 18.45 19.46 8.77
CA LYS A 210 18.00 19.81 7.42
C LYS A 210 17.70 21.32 7.29
N PRO A 211 17.54 21.87 6.06
CA PRO A 211 17.01 23.21 5.88
C PRO A 211 15.70 23.45 6.63
N ALA A 212 15.55 24.63 7.23
CA ALA A 212 14.39 24.95 8.08
C ALA A 212 13.04 24.82 7.35
N ASP A 213 13.02 25.10 6.05
CA ASP A 213 11.83 25.04 5.19
C ASP A 213 11.65 23.69 4.45
N ALA A 214 12.56 22.73 4.65
CA ALA A 214 12.44 21.38 4.12
C ALA A 214 11.53 20.52 5.03
N VAL A 215 10.90 19.49 4.43
CA VAL A 215 10.04 18.55 5.13
C VAL A 215 10.67 17.15 5.16
N VAL A 216 10.53 16.45 6.28
CA VAL A 216 10.81 15.01 6.38
C VAL A 216 9.49 14.25 6.28
N LEU A 217 9.40 13.34 5.33
CA LEU A 217 8.29 12.43 5.14
C LEU A 217 8.71 11.03 5.58
N VAL A 218 8.14 10.55 6.67
CA VAL A 218 8.39 9.20 7.19
C VAL A 218 7.24 8.29 6.82
N ASP A 219 7.53 7.28 6.00
CA ASP A 219 6.54 6.26 5.62
C ASP A 219 6.64 5.06 6.57
N GLU A 220 5.69 4.99 7.48
CA GLU A 220 5.54 3.94 8.48
C GLU A 220 4.58 2.83 8.05
N ALA A 221 4.49 2.51 6.76
CA ALA A 221 3.59 1.46 6.27
C ALA A 221 3.80 0.10 6.95
N TYR A 222 4.97 -0.16 7.49
CA TYR A 222 5.33 -1.43 8.14
C TYR A 222 5.56 -1.32 9.67
N ILE A 223 5.30 -0.18 10.28
CA ILE A 223 5.60 0.05 11.71
C ILE A 223 4.88 -0.95 12.63
N HIS A 224 3.69 -1.40 12.27
CA HIS A 224 2.92 -2.34 13.09
C HIS A 224 3.55 -3.74 13.19
N PHE A 225 4.53 -4.07 12.34
CA PHE A 225 5.29 -5.33 12.40
C PHE A 225 6.44 -5.31 13.41
N THR A 226 6.77 -4.16 13.96
CA THR A 226 7.87 -3.98 14.93
C THR A 226 7.36 -3.40 16.23
N THR A 227 8.22 -3.43 17.24
CA THR A 227 8.04 -2.74 18.54
C THR A 227 8.89 -1.47 18.64
N ASN A 228 9.55 -1.06 17.54
CA ASN A 228 10.34 0.15 17.52
C ASN A 228 9.46 1.40 17.76
N PRO A 229 10.01 2.44 18.35
CA PRO A 229 9.28 3.68 18.55
C PRO A 229 8.94 4.33 17.18
N SER A 230 7.72 4.83 17.09
CA SER A 230 7.23 5.54 15.91
C SER A 230 7.78 6.97 15.85
N ALA A 231 7.92 7.50 14.62
CA ALA A 231 8.20 8.91 14.36
C ALA A 231 7.07 9.84 14.86
N LEU A 232 5.89 9.33 15.19
CA LEU A 232 4.83 10.11 15.86
C LEU A 232 5.30 10.72 17.18
N ALA A 233 6.24 10.08 17.87
CA ALA A 233 6.84 10.61 19.09
C ALA A 233 7.60 11.95 18.86
N LEU A 234 7.96 12.26 17.62
CA LEU A 234 8.62 13.51 17.23
C LEU A 234 7.65 14.58 16.73
N LEU A 235 6.35 14.25 16.59
CA LEU A 235 5.39 15.13 15.91
C LEU A 235 5.03 16.36 16.74
N GLN A 236 5.11 16.27 18.06
CA GLN A 236 4.75 17.36 18.97
C GLN A 236 5.56 18.63 18.65
N ASN A 237 4.85 19.75 18.41
CA ASN A 237 5.41 21.07 18.10
C ASN A 237 6.25 21.16 16.80
N ARG A 238 6.17 20.15 15.90
CA ARG A 238 6.88 20.19 14.61
C ARG A 238 5.97 20.57 13.45
N LYS A 239 6.47 21.44 12.59
CA LYS A 239 5.81 21.90 11.35
C LYS A 239 6.52 21.40 10.10
N ASP A 240 7.37 20.40 10.22
CA ASP A 240 8.29 19.93 9.18
C ASP A 240 8.40 18.42 9.12
N LEU A 241 7.48 17.71 9.80
CA LEU A 241 7.37 16.24 9.82
C LEU A 241 6.00 15.80 9.33
N ILE A 242 5.98 14.84 8.41
CA ILE A 242 4.79 14.10 7.99
C ILE A 242 5.06 12.62 8.25
N VAL A 243 4.14 11.94 8.89
CA VAL A 243 4.19 10.49 9.11
C VAL A 243 3.01 9.84 8.39
N LEU A 244 3.28 8.81 7.59
CA LEU A 244 2.25 8.05 6.89
C LEU A 244 2.07 6.67 7.51
N ARG A 245 0.81 6.20 7.57
CA ARG A 245 0.47 4.83 7.96
C ARG A 245 -0.59 4.24 7.05
N THR A 246 -0.69 2.92 7.03
CA THR A 246 -1.67 2.21 6.20
C THR A 246 -2.23 0.99 6.92
N PHE A 247 -3.48 0.67 6.61
CA PHE A 247 -4.10 -0.59 7.01
C PHE A 247 -3.86 -1.73 6.00
N SER A 248 -3.11 -1.46 4.93
CA SER A 248 -2.86 -2.43 3.85
C SER A 248 -2.00 -3.63 4.27
N LYS A 249 -1.18 -3.51 5.34
CA LYS A 249 -0.15 -4.49 5.69
C LYS A 249 -0.60 -5.39 6.83
N LEU A 250 -0.15 -5.19 8.06
CA LEU A 250 -0.49 -6.06 9.19
C LEU A 250 -2.00 -6.24 9.42
N PHE A 251 -2.79 -5.21 9.12
CA PHE A 251 -4.24 -5.26 9.29
C PHE A 251 -4.97 -6.11 8.24
N GLY A 252 -4.29 -6.51 7.13
CA GLY A 252 -4.87 -7.35 6.08
C GLY A 252 -5.94 -6.63 5.23
N MET A 253 -5.82 -5.31 5.08
CA MET A 253 -6.84 -4.47 4.43
C MET A 253 -6.34 -3.81 3.13
N ALA A 254 -5.40 -4.44 2.42
CA ALA A 254 -4.80 -3.87 1.22
C ALA A 254 -5.81 -3.46 0.15
N GLY A 255 -6.83 -4.28 -0.09
CA GLY A 255 -7.92 -4.01 -1.06
C GLY A 255 -8.96 -3.01 -0.57
N LEU A 256 -9.04 -2.73 0.73
CA LEU A 256 -10.03 -1.84 1.32
C LEU A 256 -9.62 -0.36 1.31
N ARG A 257 -8.36 -0.07 1.09
CA ARG A 257 -7.82 1.27 0.84
C ARG A 257 -8.05 2.27 1.98
N VAL A 258 -7.47 2.02 3.17
CA VAL A 258 -7.42 2.98 4.28
C VAL A 258 -5.96 3.29 4.63
N GLY A 259 -5.66 4.57 4.76
CA GLY A 259 -4.35 5.08 5.19
C GLY A 259 -4.51 6.36 5.98
N LEU A 260 -3.46 6.77 6.65
CA LEU A 260 -3.42 7.95 7.51
C LEU A 260 -2.20 8.80 7.19
N SER A 261 -2.34 10.10 7.35
CA SER A 261 -1.23 11.02 7.52
C SER A 261 -1.35 11.76 8.85
N PHE A 262 -0.22 11.94 9.49
CA PHE A 262 -0.07 12.70 10.73
C PHE A 262 0.90 13.85 10.45
N ALA A 263 0.44 15.09 10.64
CA ALA A 263 1.23 16.27 10.38
C ALA A 263 0.62 17.51 11.05
N HIS A 264 1.39 18.58 11.14
CA HIS A 264 0.83 19.89 11.51
C HIS A 264 -0.24 20.33 10.49
N PRO A 265 -1.35 20.97 10.88
CA PRO A 265 -2.42 21.38 9.98
C PRO A 265 -1.97 22.20 8.77
N GLU A 266 -0.96 23.04 8.90
CA GLU A 266 -0.38 23.81 7.78
C GLU A 266 0.21 22.90 6.67
N LEU A 267 0.82 21.77 7.04
CA LEU A 267 1.33 20.81 6.06
C LEU A 267 0.17 20.08 5.36
N HIS A 268 -0.86 19.71 6.10
CA HIS A 268 -2.07 19.11 5.54
C HIS A 268 -2.78 20.06 4.56
N GLN A 269 -2.92 21.35 4.89
CA GLN A 269 -3.49 22.35 3.98
C GLN A 269 -2.72 22.43 2.66
N ARG A 270 -1.38 22.37 2.70
CA ARG A 270 -0.54 22.35 1.49
C ARG A 270 -0.75 21.07 0.67
N MET A 271 -0.93 19.92 1.32
CA MET A 271 -1.22 18.65 0.63
C MET A 271 -2.60 18.66 -0.03
N MET A 272 -3.58 19.37 0.55
CA MET A 272 -4.97 19.44 0.06
C MET A 272 -5.22 20.61 -0.91
N ARG A 273 -4.21 21.36 -1.34
CA ARG A 273 -4.37 22.60 -2.12
C ARG A 273 -5.11 22.43 -3.46
N TYR A 274 -5.25 21.21 -3.99
CA TYR A 274 -5.86 20.95 -5.28
C TYR A 274 -7.38 20.70 -5.21
N ASP A 275 -7.85 20.07 -4.15
CA ASP A 275 -9.23 19.56 -4.00
C ASP A 275 -9.81 19.77 -2.60
N GLY A 276 -9.12 20.54 -1.76
CA GLY A 276 -9.53 20.78 -0.40
C GLY A 276 -9.66 19.48 0.40
N GLU A 277 -10.72 19.37 1.20
CA GLU A 277 -10.94 18.19 2.05
C GLU A 277 -11.60 17.00 1.33
N ALA A 278 -11.96 17.11 0.06
CA ALA A 278 -12.73 16.07 -0.64
C ALA A 278 -12.08 14.68 -0.56
N ALA A 279 -10.77 14.62 -0.77
CA ALA A 279 -10.04 13.35 -0.75
C ALA A 279 -10.01 12.67 0.64
N THR A 280 -10.15 13.46 1.72
CA THR A 280 -10.11 12.94 3.10
C THR A 280 -11.50 12.64 3.66
N ARG A 281 -12.55 13.17 3.01
CA ARG A 281 -13.96 13.00 3.45
C ARG A 281 -14.66 11.83 2.74
N LEU A 282 -14.24 11.49 1.52
CA LEU A 282 -14.90 10.48 0.69
C LEU A 282 -14.19 9.11 0.80
N ILE A 283 -14.16 8.56 2.01
CA ILE A 283 -13.58 7.25 2.29
C ILE A 283 -14.66 6.17 2.29
N ASN A 284 -14.34 4.98 1.79
CA ASN A 284 -15.27 3.85 1.83
C ASN A 284 -15.68 3.53 3.27
N VAL A 285 -16.98 3.63 3.55
CA VAL A 285 -17.52 3.52 4.92
C VAL A 285 -17.29 2.13 5.53
N SER A 286 -17.37 1.05 4.75
CA SER A 286 -17.08 -0.30 5.23
C SER A 286 -15.61 -0.48 5.61
N ALA A 287 -14.72 0.10 4.78
CA ALA A 287 -13.30 0.07 5.04
C ALA A 287 -12.95 0.88 6.30
N LEU A 288 -13.58 2.04 6.47
CA LEU A 288 -13.38 2.90 7.63
C LEU A 288 -13.85 2.23 8.92
N ALA A 289 -15.03 1.59 8.90
CA ALA A 289 -15.57 0.84 10.03
C ALA A 289 -14.67 -0.34 10.42
N GLY A 290 -14.19 -1.10 9.45
CA GLY A 290 -13.24 -2.19 9.68
C GLY A 290 -11.89 -1.70 10.22
N ALA A 291 -11.40 -0.56 9.74
CA ALA A 291 -10.15 0.04 10.23
C ALA A 291 -10.31 0.51 11.69
N LYS A 292 -11.43 1.21 12.01
CA LYS A 292 -11.75 1.61 13.37
C LYS A 292 -11.74 0.42 14.33
N GLU A 293 -12.50 -0.62 13.98
CA GLU A 293 -12.57 -1.83 14.78
C GLU A 293 -11.21 -2.51 14.95
N SER A 294 -10.39 -2.53 13.92
CA SER A 294 -9.05 -3.14 13.99
C SER A 294 -8.16 -2.46 15.02
N LEU A 295 -8.23 -1.14 15.18
CA LEU A 295 -7.46 -0.39 16.16
C LEU A 295 -7.85 -0.72 17.61
N LEU A 296 -9.07 -1.17 17.82
CA LEU A 296 -9.59 -1.54 19.16
C LEU A 296 -9.25 -2.98 19.56
N LEU A 297 -8.44 -3.68 18.76
CA LEU A 297 -8.06 -5.08 18.95
C LEU A 297 -6.53 -5.25 19.11
N PRO A 298 -5.88 -4.56 20.06
CA PRO A 298 -4.41 -4.55 20.19
C PRO A 298 -3.80 -5.94 20.42
N ASP A 299 -4.46 -6.82 21.15
CA ASP A 299 -3.97 -8.18 21.38
C ASP A 299 -3.95 -9.02 20.11
N GLN A 300 -4.96 -8.84 19.24
CA GLN A 300 -5.00 -9.54 17.98
C GLN A 300 -3.94 -9.00 16.99
N ILE A 301 -3.68 -7.69 17.02
CA ILE A 301 -2.59 -7.06 16.26
C ILE A 301 -1.24 -7.59 16.75
N LYS A 302 -1.03 -7.64 18.07
CA LYS A 302 0.18 -8.24 18.67
C LYS A 302 0.35 -9.69 18.22
N LYS A 303 -0.71 -10.50 18.30
CA LYS A 303 -0.67 -11.91 17.87
C LYS A 303 -0.29 -12.06 16.41
N ARG A 304 -0.82 -11.20 15.52
CA ARG A 304 -0.44 -11.18 14.09
C ARG A 304 1.03 -10.86 13.90
N ARG A 305 1.54 -9.84 14.59
CA ARG A 305 2.96 -9.46 14.54
C ARG A 305 3.86 -10.59 15.01
N ASP A 306 3.57 -11.16 16.17
CA ASP A 306 4.38 -12.23 16.75
C ASP A 306 4.41 -13.47 15.85
N ASN A 307 3.26 -13.86 15.30
CA ASN A 307 3.16 -14.98 14.37
C ASN A 307 3.96 -14.73 13.09
N MET A 308 3.83 -13.55 12.48
CA MET A 308 4.62 -13.18 11.29
C MET A 308 6.12 -13.21 11.58
N THR A 309 6.54 -12.70 12.74
CA THR A 309 7.94 -12.72 13.16
C THR A 309 8.46 -14.14 13.27
N ALA A 310 7.72 -15.04 13.93
CA ALA A 310 8.12 -16.43 14.05
C ALA A 310 8.25 -17.13 12.70
N VAL A 311 7.32 -16.87 11.76
CA VAL A 311 7.39 -17.44 10.40
C VAL A 311 8.61 -16.90 9.65
N ARG A 312 8.89 -15.58 9.74
CA ARG A 312 10.06 -14.98 9.11
C ARG A 312 11.35 -15.60 9.64
N GLU A 313 11.53 -15.69 10.95
CA GLU A 313 12.71 -16.27 11.58
C GLU A 313 12.93 -17.74 11.18
N ALA A 314 11.85 -18.52 11.05
CA ALA A 314 11.93 -19.89 10.57
C ALA A 314 12.44 -19.96 9.11
N VAL A 315 12.02 -19.04 8.24
CA VAL A 315 12.52 -18.95 6.86
C VAL A 315 13.98 -18.52 6.82
N GLU A 316 14.36 -17.52 7.61
CA GLU A 316 15.76 -17.06 7.72
C GLU A 316 16.68 -18.20 8.17
N GLN A 317 16.27 -18.97 9.18
CA GLN A 317 16.99 -20.15 9.64
C GLN A 317 17.12 -21.23 8.56
N HIS A 318 16.06 -21.45 7.75
CA HIS A 318 16.12 -22.40 6.65
C HIS A 318 17.12 -21.97 5.58
N LEU A 319 17.08 -20.71 5.14
CA LEU A 319 18.03 -20.15 4.18
C LEU A 319 19.47 -20.24 4.69
N GLN A 320 19.70 -19.91 5.97
CA GLN A 320 21.01 -20.01 6.61
C GLN A 320 21.55 -21.45 6.59
N LYS A 321 20.71 -22.44 6.94
CA LYS A 321 21.08 -23.86 6.89
C LYS A 321 21.45 -24.32 5.47
N ARG A 322 20.90 -23.68 4.45
CA ARG A 322 21.17 -23.96 3.03
C ARG A 322 22.35 -23.14 2.48
N GLY A 323 22.99 -22.30 3.29
CA GLY A 323 24.07 -21.41 2.84
C GLY A 323 23.61 -20.32 1.88
N ILE A 324 22.31 -20.00 1.83
CA ILE A 324 21.76 -18.95 0.99
C ILE A 324 21.78 -17.63 1.76
N ALA A 325 22.46 -16.64 1.21
CA ALA A 325 22.59 -15.33 1.83
C ALA A 325 21.28 -14.53 1.76
N PHE A 326 21.03 -13.71 2.77
CA PHE A 326 19.94 -12.75 2.81
C PHE A 326 20.37 -11.51 3.59
N LEU A 327 19.72 -10.36 3.34
CA LEU A 327 20.01 -9.13 4.08
C LEU A 327 19.45 -9.25 5.50
N PRO A 328 20.28 -9.01 6.53
CA PRO A 328 19.86 -9.13 7.91
C PRO A 328 19.00 -7.95 8.36
N GLY A 329 18.33 -8.12 9.50
CA GLY A 329 17.70 -7.01 10.24
C GLY A 329 16.30 -6.62 9.75
N SER A 330 15.65 -7.42 8.92
CA SER A 330 14.25 -7.17 8.56
C SER A 330 13.34 -7.23 9.80
N GLN A 331 12.50 -6.22 9.94
CA GLN A 331 11.48 -6.11 10.97
C GLN A 331 10.06 -6.00 10.37
N ALA A 332 9.91 -6.37 9.09
CA ALA A 332 8.65 -6.33 8.36
C ALA A 332 8.30 -7.72 7.82
N ASN A 333 7.19 -7.81 7.08
CA ASN A 333 6.76 -9.06 6.44
C ASN A 333 7.47 -9.33 5.11
N MET A 334 8.77 -9.11 5.05
CA MET A 334 9.59 -9.36 3.87
C MET A 334 11.04 -9.59 4.23
N ILE A 335 11.74 -10.33 3.38
CA ILE A 335 13.20 -10.50 3.42
C ILE A 335 13.78 -10.27 2.03
N MET A 336 15.05 -9.86 1.97
CA MET A 336 15.82 -9.75 0.72
C MET A 336 16.79 -10.91 0.64
N VAL A 337 16.59 -11.79 -0.33
CA VAL A 337 17.40 -13.00 -0.50
C VAL A 337 18.37 -12.81 -1.66
N ASP A 338 19.67 -13.01 -1.41
CA ASP A 338 20.70 -13.02 -2.43
C ASP A 338 20.90 -14.45 -2.96
N TRP A 339 20.58 -14.63 -4.22
CA TRP A 339 20.61 -15.92 -4.88
C TRP A 339 21.99 -16.30 -5.45
N GLY A 340 22.98 -15.39 -5.41
CA GLY A 340 24.29 -15.57 -6.05
C GLY A 340 24.25 -15.69 -7.59
N ARG A 341 23.06 -15.47 -8.19
CA ARG A 341 22.79 -15.55 -9.64
C ARG A 341 21.59 -14.64 -9.98
N PRO A 342 21.33 -14.36 -11.29
CA PRO A 342 20.28 -13.40 -11.68
C PRO A 342 18.93 -13.71 -11.05
N ALA A 343 18.40 -12.74 -10.29
CA ALA A 343 17.16 -12.87 -9.53
C ALA A 343 15.93 -13.12 -10.43
N ALA A 344 15.97 -12.62 -11.67
CA ALA A 344 14.91 -12.85 -12.65
C ALA A 344 14.78 -14.35 -13.02
N ASP A 345 15.91 -15.04 -13.20
CA ASP A 345 15.93 -16.47 -13.54
C ASP A 345 15.42 -17.31 -12.36
N VAL A 346 15.79 -16.91 -11.15
CA VAL A 346 15.33 -17.57 -9.93
C VAL A 346 13.82 -17.35 -9.74
N ALA A 347 13.32 -16.13 -9.93
CA ALA A 347 11.89 -15.85 -9.88
C ALA A 347 11.09 -16.69 -10.88
N ALA A 348 11.57 -16.80 -12.12
CA ALA A 348 10.95 -17.65 -13.14
C ALA A 348 10.98 -19.15 -12.75
N ALA A 349 12.05 -19.61 -12.08
CA ALA A 349 12.14 -20.98 -11.60
C ALA A 349 11.16 -21.29 -10.45
N PHE A 350 10.90 -20.32 -9.56
CA PHE A 350 9.88 -20.41 -8.52
C PHE A 350 8.47 -20.40 -9.13
N GLU A 351 8.18 -19.47 -10.06
CA GLU A 351 6.87 -19.32 -10.70
C GLU A 351 6.45 -20.60 -11.43
N LYS A 352 7.36 -21.25 -12.18
CA LYS A 352 7.13 -22.57 -12.80
C LYS A 352 6.77 -23.67 -11.80
N ARG A 353 7.00 -23.45 -10.50
CA ARG A 353 6.71 -24.38 -9.39
C ARG A 353 5.57 -23.91 -8.50
N GLY A 354 4.80 -22.92 -8.98
CA GLY A 354 3.61 -22.43 -8.29
C GLY A 354 3.89 -21.43 -7.16
N VAL A 355 5.08 -20.85 -7.09
CA VAL A 355 5.43 -19.83 -6.08
C VAL A 355 5.85 -18.54 -6.79
N VAL A 356 5.08 -17.47 -6.59
CA VAL A 356 5.41 -16.14 -7.12
C VAL A 356 6.11 -15.33 -6.04
N ILE A 357 7.41 -15.12 -6.20
CA ILE A 357 8.21 -14.27 -5.32
C ILE A 357 8.23 -12.83 -5.81
N GLY A 358 8.60 -11.88 -4.94
CA GLY A 358 8.64 -10.47 -5.25
C GLY A 358 9.74 -10.10 -6.24
N ARG A 359 9.69 -8.85 -6.64
CA ARG A 359 10.58 -8.26 -7.64
C ARG A 359 12.01 -8.09 -7.13
N ASN A 360 12.90 -7.85 -8.07
CA ASN A 360 14.29 -7.42 -7.90
C ASN A 360 14.44 -5.92 -8.19
N TRP A 361 15.59 -5.37 -7.85
CA TRP A 361 15.99 -3.99 -8.14
C TRP A 361 17.23 -3.96 -9.01
N PRO A 362 17.32 -3.04 -10.00
CA PRO A 362 18.49 -2.98 -10.88
C PRO A 362 19.83 -2.80 -10.16
N ILE A 363 19.82 -2.10 -9.02
CA ILE A 363 21.01 -1.92 -8.18
C ILE A 363 21.48 -3.23 -7.52
N TRP A 364 20.59 -4.22 -7.37
CA TRP A 364 20.87 -5.54 -6.79
C TRP A 364 20.33 -6.66 -7.68
N PRO A 365 21.01 -6.97 -8.81
CA PRO A 365 20.48 -7.86 -9.85
C PRO A 365 20.30 -9.32 -9.41
N ASN A 366 20.98 -9.75 -8.35
CA ASN A 366 20.91 -11.11 -7.82
C ASN A 366 19.99 -11.24 -6.61
N ILE A 367 19.40 -10.15 -6.15
CA ILE A 367 18.59 -10.11 -4.91
C ILE A 367 17.11 -9.94 -5.23
N SER A 368 16.27 -10.81 -4.66
CA SER A 368 14.82 -10.67 -4.72
C SER A 368 14.24 -10.38 -3.35
N ARG A 369 13.14 -9.60 -3.33
CA ARG A 369 12.30 -9.50 -2.15
C ARG A 369 11.35 -10.70 -2.11
N VAL A 370 11.28 -11.35 -0.96
CA VAL A 370 10.33 -12.41 -0.65
C VAL A 370 9.40 -11.91 0.45
N THR A 371 8.11 -11.88 0.18
CA THR A 371 7.09 -11.59 1.21
C THR A 371 6.96 -12.78 2.15
N ILE A 372 6.84 -12.54 3.44
CA ILE A 372 6.53 -13.58 4.41
C ILE A 372 5.03 -13.85 4.35
N GLY A 373 4.68 -15.01 3.84
CA GLY A 373 3.33 -15.56 3.77
C GLY A 373 2.94 -16.38 5.00
N SER A 374 1.91 -17.21 4.89
CA SER A 374 1.53 -18.16 5.93
C SER A 374 2.62 -19.23 6.15
N ALA A 375 2.52 -19.96 7.26
CA ALA A 375 3.45 -21.07 7.51
C ALA A 375 3.46 -22.11 6.37
N GLU A 376 2.29 -22.38 5.78
CA GLU A 376 2.11 -23.30 4.66
C GLU A 376 2.74 -22.76 3.38
N GLU A 377 2.52 -21.48 3.07
CA GLU A 377 3.15 -20.83 1.90
C GLU A 377 4.66 -20.80 2.03
N MET A 378 5.18 -20.51 3.24
CA MET A 378 6.62 -20.48 3.48
C MET A 378 7.24 -21.88 3.54
N ALA A 379 6.51 -22.91 3.98
CA ALA A 379 6.95 -24.31 3.85
C ALA A 379 7.10 -24.71 2.38
N LEU A 380 6.13 -24.32 1.52
CA LEU A 380 6.22 -24.53 0.09
C LEU A 380 7.42 -23.78 -0.52
N PHE A 381 7.60 -22.49 -0.14
CA PHE A 381 8.77 -21.71 -0.55
C PHE A 381 10.06 -22.42 -0.20
N ASN A 382 10.25 -22.86 1.04
CA ASN A 382 11.43 -23.57 1.50
C ASN A 382 11.65 -24.88 0.71
N GLN A 383 10.58 -25.63 0.42
CA GLN A 383 10.68 -26.82 -0.42
C GLN A 383 11.17 -26.50 -1.84
N GLN A 384 10.71 -25.39 -2.42
CA GLN A 384 11.19 -25.00 -3.75
C GLN A 384 12.63 -24.46 -3.70
N VAL A 385 13.03 -23.75 -2.64
CA VAL A 385 14.45 -23.42 -2.39
C VAL A 385 15.31 -24.69 -2.45
N ASP A 386 14.90 -25.73 -1.72
CA ASP A 386 15.64 -27.02 -1.68
C ASP A 386 15.74 -27.69 -3.05
N ARG A 387 14.72 -27.55 -3.91
CA ARG A 387 14.71 -28.12 -5.26
C ARG A 387 15.54 -27.33 -6.26
N ILE A 388 15.52 -25.99 -6.15
CA ILE A 388 16.17 -25.07 -7.09
C ILE A 388 17.68 -24.97 -6.80
N PHE A 389 18.06 -25.07 -5.52
CA PHE A 389 19.44 -24.96 -5.01
C PHE A 389 19.96 -26.31 -4.46
N LYS A 390 19.60 -27.40 -5.11
CA LYS A 390 20.24 -28.69 -4.81
C LYS A 390 21.75 -28.54 -5.02
N SER A 391 22.51 -28.68 -3.94
CA SER A 391 23.97 -28.92 -3.96
C SER A 391 24.29 -30.28 -4.53
#